data_85f9091c3df08d6ddb49462291632812
#
_entry.id   85f9091c3df08d6ddb49462291632812
#
_cell.length_a   1.000
_cell.length_b   1.000
_cell.length_c   1.000
_cell.angle_alpha   90.00
_cell.angle_beta   90.00
_cell.angle_gamma   90.00
#
_symmetry.space_group_name_H-M   'P 1'
#
loop_
_entity.id
_entity.type
_entity.pdbx_description
1 polymer ?
#
loop_
_entity_poly.entity_id
_entity_poly.type
_entity_poly.pdbx_seq_one_letter_code
_entity_poly.pdbx_strand_id
1 'polypeptide(L)'
;MKHIVPILLVICLLLCGCSSQGANTTTVPSTETLPPETTQAAPSTEATTAPTEETTAPTEATEPPVLFRNPLNGEPIDSVWTGRPYAVMLNNIRAAQPLCSLVNADMLFEFLVEGGITRCIALYSDMTDVPHIGSIRSARPYFVDVASGYNAIYVHHGGSDDGYAAIRNLDVDDIDSGDADFYRDQDRLNAGYSLEHTSFVNGNSLIEASAEMEYTTQYENGVDYGYQFADQGSTANGQAASYVDLRFMREGKQTILNYDSATDAYTLYQHGDDVIDGNTNLIVPFKNALILAADTSTYQVGTTIYMDITLVGSGEGYFISSGRAVPITWSRADQYSPFVFTHEDGTPITFGVGRTYVAFTEDNLYVEFK
;
A
#
# COMPACT_ATOMS: atom_id res chain seq x y z
N MET A 1 10.80 34.11 -47.90
CA MET A 1 12.27 34.09 -47.77
C MET A 1 12.63 32.94 -46.88
N LYS A 2 13.31 31.96 -47.47
CA LYS A 2 13.74 30.68 -46.79
C LYS A 2 15.10 30.93 -46.16
N HIS A 3 15.26 30.60 -44.88
CA HIS A 3 16.60 30.42 -44.32
C HIS A 3 16.72 29.00 -43.77
N ILE A 4 17.54 28.22 -44.48
CA ILE A 4 18.03 26.91 -44.13
C ILE A 4 19.35 27.12 -43.38
N VAL A 5 19.54 26.48 -42.21
CA VAL A 5 20.83 26.39 -41.50
C VAL A 5 21.16 24.94 -41.33
N PRO A 6 22.37 24.51 -41.65
CA PRO A 6 22.76 23.09 -41.76
C PRO A 6 23.21 22.47 -40.46
N ILE A 7 22.92 21.17 -40.35
CA ILE A 7 23.38 20.20 -39.36
C ILE A 7 24.89 19.95 -39.51
N LEU A 8 25.62 20.09 -38.45
CA LEU A 8 27.01 19.63 -38.37
C LEU A 8 27.09 18.34 -37.55
N LEU A 9 27.36 17.24 -38.25
CA LEU A 9 27.61 15.90 -37.73
C LEU A 9 29.11 15.80 -37.33
N VAL A 10 29.41 15.55 -36.07
CA VAL A 10 30.77 15.21 -35.65
C VAL A 10 30.80 13.74 -35.18
N ILE A 11 31.38 12.91 -36.03
CA ILE A 11 31.73 11.52 -35.73
C ILE A 11 33.15 11.55 -35.14
N CYS A 12 33.33 11.02 -33.94
CA CYS A 12 34.65 10.61 -33.43
C CYS A 12 34.65 9.12 -33.13
N LEU A 13 35.25 8.40 -34.06
CA LEU A 13 35.79 7.04 -33.90
C LEU A 13 37.17 7.15 -33.26
N LEU A 14 37.42 6.41 -32.21
CA LEU A 14 38.80 5.94 -31.92
C LEU A 14 38.77 4.54 -31.30
N LEU A 15 39.63 3.76 -31.87
CA LEU A 15 39.82 2.33 -31.81
C LEU A 15 40.77 1.89 -30.68
N CYS A 16 40.58 0.65 -30.27
CA CYS A 16 41.58 -0.41 -29.95
C CYS A 16 42.54 -0.28 -28.76
N GLY A 17 42.56 -1.36 -28.03
CA GLY A 17 43.67 -1.78 -27.19
C GLY A 17 43.43 -3.08 -26.45
N CYS A 18 43.68 -4.24 -27.10
CA CYS A 18 43.83 -5.55 -26.46
C CYS A 18 45.20 -5.65 -25.77
N SER A 19 45.26 -6.28 -24.60
CA SER A 19 46.32 -7.26 -24.28
C SER A 19 45.99 -8.06 -23.04
N SER A 20 46.15 -9.22 -23.11
CA SER A 20 46.23 -10.57 -22.68
C SER A 20 47.21 -10.85 -21.52
N GLN A 21 46.80 -11.92 -20.77
CA GLN A 21 47.59 -12.97 -20.11
C GLN A 21 48.07 -12.80 -18.67
N GLY A 22 47.82 -13.88 -17.91
CA GLY A 22 48.56 -14.29 -16.76
C GLY A 22 47.81 -15.26 -15.83
N ALA A 23 47.75 -16.52 -16.21
CA ALA A 23 47.38 -17.64 -15.35
C ALA A 23 48.46 -17.95 -14.33
N ASN A 24 48.12 -18.28 -13.11
CA ASN A 24 48.95 -19.21 -12.29
C ASN A 24 48.07 -20.00 -11.32
N THR A 25 48.03 -21.25 -11.61
CA THR A 25 47.65 -22.41 -10.78
C THR A 25 48.64 -22.63 -9.65
N THR A 26 48.21 -22.94 -8.46
CA THR A 26 48.98 -23.81 -7.54
C THR A 26 48.02 -24.63 -6.69
N THR A 27 48.32 -25.90 -6.71
CA THR A 27 47.68 -27.09 -6.19
C THR A 27 47.74 -27.27 -4.68
N VAL A 28 46.76 -28.05 -4.22
CA VAL A 28 46.49 -28.79 -2.96
C VAL A 28 47.74 -29.47 -2.33
N PRO A 29 47.75 -29.81 -1.01
CA PRO A 29 47.27 -31.15 -0.69
C PRO A 29 46.42 -31.32 0.58
N SER A 30 45.60 -32.37 0.48
CA SER A 30 44.89 -33.06 1.54
C SER A 30 45.83 -33.69 2.57
N THR A 31 45.32 -33.80 3.83
CA THR A 31 45.70 -34.95 4.69
C THR A 31 44.52 -35.32 5.56
N GLU A 32 44.06 -36.53 5.38
CA GLU A 32 43.24 -37.36 6.27
C GLU A 32 43.93 -37.62 7.60
N THR A 33 43.15 -37.78 8.69
CA THR A 33 43.35 -38.91 9.60
C THR A 33 42.10 -39.09 10.52
N LEU A 34 41.66 -40.32 10.59
CA LEU A 34 40.58 -40.94 11.40
C LEU A 34 41.06 -41.31 12.82
N PRO A 35 40.18 -41.88 13.65
CA PRO A 35 40.12 -41.71 15.11
C PRO A 35 40.78 -42.87 15.93
N PRO A 36 40.74 -42.87 17.23
CA PRO A 36 40.44 -44.10 17.97
C PRO A 36 39.44 -43.93 19.13
N GLU A 37 38.50 -44.83 19.14
CA GLU A 37 38.33 -46.01 19.99
C GLU A 37 37.99 -45.78 21.50
N THR A 38 36.86 -46.27 21.80
CA THR A 38 36.21 -46.92 22.95
C THR A 38 37.11 -47.29 24.14
N THR A 39 36.58 -46.96 25.35
CA THR A 39 36.77 -47.83 26.51
C THR A 39 35.54 -47.86 27.39
N GLN A 40 35.05 -49.07 27.62
CA GLN A 40 33.92 -49.52 28.43
C GLN A 40 34.39 -49.83 29.83
N ALA A 41 33.66 -49.47 30.85
CA ALA A 41 33.62 -50.13 32.16
C ALA A 41 32.32 -49.90 32.87
N ALA A 42 31.65 -50.99 33.24
CA ALA A 42 30.52 -51.11 34.15
C ALA A 42 31.04 -51.70 35.45
N PRO A 43 30.17 -52.04 36.43
CA PRO A 43 29.05 -51.40 37.10
C PRO A 43 29.22 -51.32 38.62
N SER A 44 28.41 -50.58 39.37
CA SER A 44 28.20 -50.77 40.81
C SER A 44 26.82 -50.34 41.28
N THR A 45 26.07 -51.30 41.62
CA THR A 45 25.10 -51.62 42.71
C THR A 45 24.26 -50.49 43.35
N GLU A 46 22.94 -50.61 43.15
CA GLU A 46 21.78 -50.48 44.02
C GLU A 46 21.79 -49.55 45.26
N ALA A 47 20.83 -48.65 45.28
CA ALA A 47 20.01 -48.37 46.45
C ALA A 47 18.59 -47.97 45.99
N THR A 48 17.64 -48.86 46.33
CA THR A 48 16.18 -48.69 46.17
C THR A 48 15.68 -47.63 47.13
N THR A 49 15.05 -46.57 46.57
CA THR A 49 14.09 -45.75 47.33
C THR A 49 12.84 -45.62 46.49
N ALA A 50 11.69 -45.93 47.08
CA ALA A 50 10.36 -45.90 46.50
C ALA A 50 9.98 -44.52 45.97
N PRO A 51 9.22 -44.42 44.88
CA PRO A 51 8.74 -43.12 44.38
C PRO A 51 7.53 -42.67 45.21
N THR A 52 7.64 -41.47 45.77
CA THR A 52 6.48 -40.70 46.22
C THR A 52 5.79 -40.19 44.97
N GLU A 53 4.58 -40.63 44.69
CA GLU A 53 3.70 -40.08 43.68
C GLU A 53 3.35 -38.63 44.08
N GLU A 54 4.02 -37.66 43.49
CA GLU A 54 3.53 -36.28 43.40
C GLU A 54 2.39 -36.26 42.39
N THR A 55 1.16 -36.17 42.91
CA THR A 55 -0.02 -35.85 42.11
C THR A 55 0.14 -34.41 41.57
N THR A 56 0.69 -34.29 40.38
CA THR A 56 0.63 -33.02 39.62
C THR A 56 -0.81 -32.81 39.19
N ALA A 57 -1.45 -31.82 39.79
CA ALA A 57 -2.73 -31.32 39.29
C ALA A 57 -2.57 -30.93 37.78
N PRO A 58 -3.59 -31.19 36.92
CA PRO A 58 -3.52 -30.78 35.53
C PRO A 58 -3.34 -29.28 35.49
N THR A 59 -2.22 -28.82 34.94
CA THR A 59 -2.06 -27.41 34.52
C THR A 59 -3.13 -27.16 33.48
N GLU A 60 -4.11 -26.36 33.81
CA GLU A 60 -5.13 -25.86 32.89
C GLU A 60 -4.37 -25.22 31.72
N ALA A 61 -4.53 -25.80 30.53
CA ALA A 61 -3.95 -25.24 29.31
C ALA A 61 -4.58 -23.87 29.12
N THR A 62 -3.84 -22.81 29.40
CA THR A 62 -4.26 -21.44 29.09
C THR A 62 -4.45 -21.38 27.59
N GLU A 63 -5.67 -21.14 27.12
CA GLU A 63 -5.91 -20.86 25.71
C GLU A 63 -4.99 -19.72 25.29
N PRO A 64 -4.38 -19.79 24.08
CA PRO A 64 -3.58 -18.69 23.60
C PRO A 64 -4.43 -17.43 23.57
N PRO A 65 -3.88 -16.26 23.94
CA PRO A 65 -4.64 -15.01 23.95
C PRO A 65 -5.21 -14.75 22.56
N VAL A 66 -6.50 -14.41 22.52
CA VAL A 66 -7.15 -14.01 21.26
C VAL A 66 -6.47 -12.70 20.80
N LEU A 67 -5.83 -12.75 19.66
CA LEU A 67 -5.17 -11.59 19.07
C LEU A 67 -6.16 -10.88 18.15
N PHE A 68 -6.66 -9.72 18.58
CA PHE A 68 -7.42 -8.84 17.71
C PHE A 68 -6.49 -8.05 16.80
N ARG A 69 -6.96 -7.75 15.59
CA ARG A 69 -6.18 -7.03 14.59
C ARG A 69 -7.01 -5.92 13.95
N ASN A 70 -6.36 -4.83 13.62
CA ASN A 70 -6.92 -3.83 12.71
C ASN A 70 -7.22 -4.49 11.36
N PRO A 71 -8.47 -4.44 10.85
CA PRO A 71 -8.86 -5.17 9.64
C PRO A 71 -8.30 -4.60 8.34
N LEU A 72 -7.66 -3.41 8.35
CA LEU A 72 -7.06 -2.79 7.18
C LEU A 72 -5.55 -3.02 7.06
N ASN A 73 -4.83 -3.13 8.19
CA ASN A 73 -3.37 -3.24 8.20
C ASN A 73 -2.82 -4.42 9.01
N GLY A 74 -3.68 -5.14 9.75
CA GLY A 74 -3.31 -6.30 10.55
C GLY A 74 -2.56 -6.00 11.84
N GLU A 75 -2.35 -4.74 12.20
CA GLU A 75 -1.68 -4.38 13.45
C GLU A 75 -2.47 -4.90 14.66
N PRO A 76 -1.79 -5.40 15.72
CA PRO A 76 -2.45 -5.86 16.93
C PRO A 76 -3.22 -4.72 17.61
N ILE A 77 -4.42 -5.01 18.08
CA ILE A 77 -5.27 -4.11 18.87
C ILE A 77 -5.82 -4.84 20.10
N ASP A 78 -6.24 -4.08 21.12
CA ASP A 78 -6.64 -4.62 22.41
C ASP A 78 -8.03 -5.31 22.40
N SER A 79 -8.88 -4.99 21.44
CA SER A 79 -10.25 -5.51 21.31
C SER A 79 -10.68 -5.61 19.85
N VAL A 80 -11.83 -6.22 19.60
CA VAL A 80 -12.46 -6.21 18.26
C VAL A 80 -12.59 -4.77 17.78
N TRP A 81 -12.12 -4.50 16.55
CA TRP A 81 -12.28 -3.19 15.94
C TRP A 81 -13.74 -2.99 15.53
N THR A 82 -14.37 -2.01 16.13
CA THR A 82 -15.77 -1.67 15.89
C THR A 82 -15.94 -0.36 15.13
N GLY A 83 -14.83 0.31 14.82
CA GLY A 83 -14.83 1.59 14.15
C GLY A 83 -15.33 1.54 12.70
N ARG A 84 -15.54 2.69 12.14
CA ARG A 84 -15.79 2.92 10.72
C ARG A 84 -14.61 3.70 10.14
N PRO A 85 -14.00 3.26 9.03
CA PRO A 85 -12.86 3.98 8.48
C PRO A 85 -13.27 5.29 7.83
N TYR A 86 -12.31 6.18 7.66
CA TYR A 86 -12.42 7.35 6.81
C TYR A 86 -11.65 7.13 5.51
N ALA A 87 -12.23 7.53 4.40
CA ALA A 87 -11.64 7.43 3.07
C ALA A 87 -11.39 8.84 2.53
N VAL A 88 -10.14 9.31 2.57
CA VAL A 88 -9.80 10.71 2.29
C VAL A 88 -9.18 10.87 0.92
N MET A 89 -9.77 11.75 0.09
CA MET A 89 -9.24 12.12 -1.22
C MET A 89 -7.99 12.97 -1.11
N LEU A 90 -6.88 12.48 -1.67
CA LEU A 90 -5.59 13.16 -1.64
C LEU A 90 -5.10 13.48 -3.06
N ASN A 91 -4.44 14.63 -3.18
CA ASN A 91 -3.74 15.01 -4.40
C ASN A 91 -2.54 14.10 -4.65
N ASN A 92 -2.15 13.89 -5.90
CA ASN A 92 -0.89 13.20 -6.19
C ASN A 92 -0.21 13.75 -7.44
N ILE A 93 -0.02 15.07 -7.49
CA ILE A 93 0.82 15.71 -8.50
C ILE A 93 2.05 16.34 -7.85
N ARG A 94 3.11 16.53 -8.62
CA ARG A 94 4.36 17.11 -8.13
C ARG A 94 4.16 18.45 -7.40
N ALA A 95 3.30 19.31 -7.92
CA ALA A 95 3.03 20.63 -7.36
C ALA A 95 2.31 20.62 -6.00
N ALA A 96 1.80 19.46 -5.56
CA ALA A 96 1.10 19.29 -4.30
C ALA A 96 1.93 18.58 -3.22
N GLN A 97 3.12 18.13 -3.58
CA GLN A 97 4.00 17.40 -2.65
C GLN A 97 4.68 18.34 -1.63
N PRO A 98 5.02 17.83 -0.44
CA PRO A 98 4.65 16.52 0.10
C PRO A 98 3.17 16.45 0.55
N LEU A 99 2.56 15.27 0.49
CA LEU A 99 1.26 15.03 1.13
C LEU A 99 1.43 14.85 2.64
N CYS A 100 0.40 15.18 3.40
CA CYS A 100 0.44 15.13 4.85
C CYS A 100 -0.44 14.01 5.41
N SER A 101 -0.01 13.39 6.51
CA SER A 101 -0.67 12.29 7.24
C SER A 101 -0.72 10.95 6.48
N LEU A 102 0.15 10.73 5.50
CA LEU A 102 0.27 9.42 4.85
C LEU A 102 0.77 8.34 5.81
N VAL A 103 1.57 8.69 6.82
CA VAL A 103 2.05 7.76 7.85
C VAL A 103 0.94 7.28 8.79
N ASN A 104 -0.21 7.94 8.79
CA ASN A 104 -1.38 7.55 9.59
C ASN A 104 -2.36 6.67 8.79
N ALA A 105 -2.24 6.61 7.47
CA ALA A 105 -3.12 5.81 6.63
C ALA A 105 -2.78 4.32 6.74
N ASP A 106 -3.78 3.46 6.72
CA ASP A 106 -3.64 2.00 6.70
C ASP A 106 -3.46 1.47 5.27
N MET A 107 -4.24 2.03 4.33
CA MET A 107 -4.17 1.70 2.92
C MET A 107 -4.16 2.99 2.09
N LEU A 108 -3.35 2.99 1.03
CA LEU A 108 -3.26 4.09 0.07
C LEU A 108 -3.56 3.57 -1.33
N PHE A 109 -4.70 3.92 -1.89
CA PHE A 109 -5.06 3.60 -3.26
C PHE A 109 -4.68 4.74 -4.19
N GLU A 110 -4.11 4.42 -5.34
CA GLU A 110 -3.75 5.38 -6.38
C GLU A 110 -4.37 5.00 -7.71
N PHE A 111 -5.02 5.97 -8.37
CA PHE A 111 -5.71 5.82 -9.64
C PHE A 111 -5.34 6.92 -10.62
N LEU A 112 -5.45 6.62 -11.91
CA LEU A 112 -5.46 7.63 -12.95
C LEU A 112 -6.64 8.58 -12.79
N VAL A 113 -6.41 9.84 -13.10
CA VAL A 113 -7.44 10.86 -13.25
C VAL A 113 -7.20 11.64 -14.54
N GLU A 114 -7.95 12.70 -14.75
CA GLU A 114 -7.86 13.56 -15.92
C GLU A 114 -6.42 14.02 -16.19
N GLY A 115 -6.03 14.10 -17.46
CA GLY A 115 -4.74 14.63 -17.90
C GLY A 115 -3.55 13.70 -17.68
N GLY A 116 -3.77 12.40 -17.43
CA GLY A 116 -2.70 11.40 -17.25
C GLY A 116 -1.93 11.55 -15.94
N ILE A 117 -2.49 12.27 -14.98
CA ILE A 117 -2.00 12.35 -13.61
C ILE A 117 -2.74 11.36 -12.71
N THR A 118 -2.32 11.24 -11.46
CA THR A 118 -2.99 10.38 -10.48
C THR A 118 -3.54 11.18 -9.30
N ARG A 119 -4.51 10.59 -8.61
CA ARG A 119 -4.94 10.94 -7.25
C ARG A 119 -4.93 9.72 -6.37
N CYS A 120 -4.89 9.98 -5.07
CA CYS A 120 -5.00 8.93 -4.08
C CYS A 120 -6.30 9.04 -3.29
N ILE A 121 -6.75 7.91 -2.77
CA ILE A 121 -7.67 7.84 -1.65
C ILE A 121 -6.99 7.02 -0.55
N ALA A 122 -6.93 7.58 0.63
CA ALA A 122 -6.29 6.96 1.79
C ALA A 122 -7.33 6.50 2.80
N LEU A 123 -7.25 5.26 3.26
CA LEU A 123 -8.10 4.71 4.31
C LEU A 123 -7.40 4.83 5.66
N TYR A 124 -8.15 5.33 6.63
CA TYR A 124 -7.72 5.51 8.01
C TYR A 124 -8.71 4.80 8.93
N SER A 125 -8.24 3.86 9.72
CA SER A 125 -9.05 3.18 10.75
C SER A 125 -9.25 4.03 12.00
N ASP A 126 -8.35 4.99 12.24
CA ASP A 126 -8.41 5.92 13.36
C ASP A 126 -8.01 7.33 12.90
N MET A 127 -8.85 8.31 13.21
CA MET A 127 -8.62 9.74 12.95
C MET A 127 -8.22 10.53 14.20
N THR A 128 -8.16 9.86 15.35
CA THR A 128 -7.83 10.53 16.62
C THR A 128 -6.45 11.17 16.51
N ASP A 129 -6.39 12.47 16.78
CA ASP A 129 -5.17 13.29 16.78
C ASP A 129 -4.36 13.26 15.47
N VAL A 130 -4.94 12.84 14.35
CA VAL A 130 -4.30 12.99 13.03
C VAL A 130 -4.27 14.48 12.67
N PRO A 131 -3.07 15.10 12.55
CA PRO A 131 -2.99 16.56 12.71
C PRO A 131 -3.42 17.34 11.46
N HIS A 132 -2.85 17.07 10.32
CA HIS A 132 -2.91 17.92 9.13
C HIS A 132 -2.98 17.04 7.89
N ILE A 133 -4.18 16.75 7.44
CA ILE A 133 -4.46 15.81 6.37
C ILE A 133 -4.65 16.56 5.05
N GLY A 134 -3.92 16.17 4.02
CA GLY A 134 -4.08 16.77 2.69
C GLY A 134 -2.81 16.80 1.83
N SER A 135 -2.84 17.51 0.70
CA SER A 135 -3.94 18.39 0.24
C SER A 135 -5.12 17.55 -0.30
N ILE A 136 -6.31 17.92 0.11
CA ILE A 136 -7.54 17.20 -0.22
C ILE A 136 -8.06 17.61 -1.59
N ARG A 137 -8.66 16.66 -2.33
CA ARG A 137 -9.10 16.83 -3.71
C ARG A 137 -10.53 16.35 -3.93
N SER A 138 -10.99 16.65 -5.14
CA SER A 138 -12.37 16.44 -5.56
C SER A 138 -12.72 14.97 -5.79
N ALA A 139 -13.94 14.61 -5.46
CA ALA A 139 -14.55 13.31 -5.70
C ALA A 139 -14.61 12.93 -7.19
N ARG A 140 -14.48 11.62 -7.46
CA ARG A 140 -14.79 10.96 -8.73
C ARG A 140 -15.51 9.65 -8.47
N PRO A 141 -16.31 9.12 -9.39
CA PRO A 141 -17.15 7.93 -9.14
C PRO A 141 -16.38 6.72 -8.58
N TYR A 142 -15.27 6.35 -9.19
CA TYR A 142 -14.49 5.17 -8.77
C TYR A 142 -13.81 5.32 -7.39
N PHE A 143 -13.57 6.54 -6.90
CA PHE A 143 -13.13 6.76 -5.51
C PHE A 143 -14.31 6.61 -4.53
N VAL A 144 -15.50 7.03 -4.93
CA VAL A 144 -16.73 6.78 -4.16
C VAL A 144 -17.00 5.29 -4.06
N ASP A 145 -16.77 4.52 -5.15
CA ASP A 145 -16.84 3.07 -5.16
C ASP A 145 -15.87 2.44 -4.14
N VAL A 146 -14.65 2.94 -4.03
CA VAL A 146 -13.70 2.46 -3.00
C VAL A 146 -14.27 2.75 -1.61
N ALA A 147 -14.67 3.98 -1.32
CA ALA A 147 -15.23 4.36 -0.01
C ALA A 147 -16.44 3.49 0.36
N SER A 148 -17.35 3.27 -0.59
CA SER A 148 -18.55 2.43 -0.40
C SER A 148 -18.18 0.99 -0.05
N GLY A 149 -17.21 0.38 -0.75
CA GLY A 149 -16.79 -1.01 -0.51
C GLY A 149 -16.16 -1.26 0.84
N TYR A 150 -15.60 -0.22 1.46
CA TYR A 150 -15.10 -0.29 2.83
C TYR A 150 -16.09 0.29 3.85
N ASN A 151 -17.29 0.68 3.39
CA ASN A 151 -18.28 1.38 4.19
C ASN A 151 -17.66 2.56 4.95
N ALA A 152 -16.76 3.29 4.30
CA ALA A 152 -16.01 4.40 4.89
C ALA A 152 -16.80 5.70 4.85
N ILE A 153 -16.54 6.61 5.80
CA ILE A 153 -16.95 8.01 5.68
C ILE A 153 -16.05 8.67 4.66
N TYR A 154 -16.62 9.18 3.58
CA TYR A 154 -15.87 9.69 2.44
C TYR A 154 -15.54 11.18 2.60
N VAL A 155 -14.27 11.55 2.53
CA VAL A 155 -13.80 12.92 2.77
C VAL A 155 -13.21 13.50 1.48
N HIS A 156 -13.75 14.64 1.02
CA HIS A 156 -13.33 15.26 -0.24
C HIS A 156 -13.50 16.79 -0.22
N HIS A 157 -12.95 17.45 -1.24
CA HIS A 157 -13.13 18.89 -1.45
C HIS A 157 -13.69 19.13 -2.84
N GLY A 158 -15.01 19.28 -2.92
CA GLY A 158 -15.73 19.36 -4.18
C GLY A 158 -15.74 18.04 -4.95
N GLY A 159 -16.32 18.04 -6.15
CA GLY A 159 -16.45 16.84 -6.98
C GLY A 159 -16.79 17.16 -8.42
N SER A 160 -16.73 16.14 -9.30
CA SER A 160 -17.44 16.17 -10.58
C SER A 160 -18.93 15.91 -10.36
N ASP A 161 -19.78 16.31 -11.32
CA ASP A 161 -21.22 16.03 -11.24
C ASP A 161 -21.50 14.54 -11.06
N ASP A 162 -20.73 13.69 -11.76
CA ASP A 162 -20.81 12.23 -11.66
C ASP A 162 -20.29 11.71 -10.32
N GLY A 163 -19.26 12.34 -9.74
CA GLY A 163 -18.79 12.05 -8.39
C GLY A 163 -19.87 12.29 -7.35
N TYR A 164 -20.52 13.45 -7.38
CA TYR A 164 -21.66 13.73 -6.51
C TYR A 164 -22.89 12.83 -6.80
N ALA A 165 -23.08 12.44 -8.06
CA ALA A 165 -24.12 11.48 -8.39
C ALA A 165 -23.82 10.08 -7.81
N ALA A 166 -22.57 9.64 -7.83
CA ALA A 166 -22.15 8.38 -7.23
C ALA A 166 -22.36 8.39 -5.70
N ILE A 167 -21.97 9.45 -5.00
CA ILE A 167 -22.21 9.62 -3.56
C ILE A 167 -23.71 9.42 -3.24
N ARG A 168 -24.58 10.13 -3.94
CA ARG A 168 -26.04 10.01 -3.72
C ARG A 168 -26.61 8.66 -4.09
N ASN A 169 -26.13 8.04 -5.20
CA ASN A 169 -26.69 6.78 -5.70
C ASN A 169 -26.27 5.58 -4.84
N LEU A 170 -25.07 5.63 -4.25
CA LEU A 170 -24.54 4.59 -3.37
C LEU A 170 -24.85 4.86 -1.89
N ASP A 171 -25.52 5.98 -1.59
CA ASP A 171 -25.86 6.39 -0.21
C ASP A 171 -24.61 6.40 0.70
N VAL A 172 -23.52 6.98 0.20
CA VAL A 172 -22.27 7.07 0.93
C VAL A 172 -22.30 8.30 1.84
N ASP A 173 -22.05 8.08 3.12
CA ASP A 173 -21.83 9.18 4.06
C ASP A 173 -20.56 9.94 3.67
N ASP A 174 -20.67 11.22 3.35
CA ASP A 174 -19.57 12.07 2.92
C ASP A 174 -19.41 13.34 3.76
N ILE A 175 -18.18 13.83 3.80
CA ILE A 175 -17.81 15.12 4.37
C ILE A 175 -17.14 15.95 3.28
N ASP A 176 -17.85 16.92 2.71
CA ASP A 176 -17.27 17.88 1.77
C ASP A 176 -16.70 19.09 2.54
N SER A 177 -15.99 19.92 1.86
CA SER A 177 -15.24 21.07 2.39
C SER A 177 -16.09 22.12 3.14
N GLY A 178 -17.42 21.99 3.12
CA GLY A 178 -18.35 22.83 3.89
C GLY A 178 -18.81 22.23 5.21
N ASP A 179 -18.54 20.95 5.45
CA ASP A 179 -19.17 20.15 6.51
C ASP A 179 -18.25 19.97 7.72
N ALA A 180 -16.98 20.31 7.62
CA ALA A 180 -15.99 20.26 8.68
C ALA A 180 -15.06 21.49 8.61
N ASP A 181 -14.16 21.65 9.58
CA ASP A 181 -13.20 22.76 9.63
C ASP A 181 -12.07 22.59 8.63
N PHE A 182 -12.41 22.58 7.34
CA PHE A 182 -11.43 22.65 6.27
C PHE A 182 -10.79 24.05 6.24
N TYR A 183 -9.50 24.07 6.05
CA TYR A 183 -8.75 25.31 5.96
C TYR A 183 -7.77 25.32 4.78
N ARG A 184 -7.34 26.53 4.43
CA ARG A 184 -6.27 26.72 3.46
C ARG A 184 -4.95 26.83 4.20
N ASP A 185 -4.03 25.91 3.91
CA ASP A 185 -2.69 25.94 4.46
C ASP A 185 -1.97 27.24 4.05
N GLN A 186 -1.80 28.12 5.03
CA GLN A 186 -1.25 29.46 4.81
C GLN A 186 0.24 29.41 4.48
N ASP A 187 0.99 28.44 5.00
CA ASP A 187 2.41 28.29 4.72
C ASP A 187 2.62 27.89 3.27
N ARG A 188 1.79 26.98 2.76
CA ARG A 188 1.79 26.64 1.32
C ARG A 188 1.40 27.82 0.43
N LEU A 189 0.39 28.59 0.80
CA LEU A 189 0.01 29.79 0.08
C LEU A 189 1.16 30.80 0.03
N ASN A 190 1.83 31.02 1.17
CA ASN A 190 2.99 31.93 1.26
C ASN A 190 4.20 31.40 0.47
N ALA A 191 4.34 30.08 0.34
CA ALA A 191 5.35 29.41 -0.48
C ALA A 191 5.02 29.40 -1.97
N GLY A 192 3.84 29.92 -2.38
CA GLY A 192 3.44 30.07 -3.77
C GLY A 192 2.72 28.86 -4.37
N TYR A 193 2.22 27.93 -3.54
CA TYR A 193 1.36 26.85 -4.03
C TYR A 193 0.05 27.40 -4.58
N SER A 194 -0.47 26.80 -5.66
CA SER A 194 -1.80 27.11 -6.17
C SER A 194 -2.87 26.75 -5.14
N LEU A 195 -3.93 27.54 -5.08
CA LEU A 195 -5.03 27.39 -4.10
C LEU A 195 -5.57 25.96 -4.02
N GLU A 196 -5.63 25.28 -5.16
CA GLU A 196 -6.10 23.88 -5.26
C GLU A 196 -5.21 22.84 -4.55
N HIS A 197 -4.00 23.22 -4.11
CA HIS A 197 -3.05 22.37 -3.39
C HIS A 197 -2.94 22.70 -1.89
N THR A 198 -3.87 23.50 -1.38
CA THR A 198 -3.81 24.06 -0.02
C THR A 198 -5.02 23.72 0.84
N SER A 199 -5.89 22.79 0.43
CA SER A 199 -7.03 22.36 1.22
C SER A 199 -6.62 21.26 2.20
N PHE A 200 -6.85 21.50 3.49
CA PHE A 200 -6.51 20.60 4.58
C PHE A 200 -7.61 20.55 5.62
N VAL A 201 -7.61 19.46 6.40
CA VAL A 201 -8.47 19.25 7.57
C VAL A 201 -7.66 18.48 8.61
N ASN A 202 -8.07 18.46 9.87
CA ASN A 202 -7.51 17.58 10.90
C ASN A 202 -8.49 16.44 11.24
N GLY A 203 -7.98 15.34 11.81
CA GLY A 203 -8.79 14.16 12.10
C GLY A 203 -9.88 14.42 13.14
N ASN A 204 -9.61 15.20 14.18
CA ASN A 204 -10.60 15.51 15.21
C ASN A 204 -11.79 16.29 14.64
N SER A 205 -11.54 17.22 13.70
CA SER A 205 -12.61 17.94 12.99
C SER A 205 -13.49 17.01 12.17
N LEU A 206 -12.91 15.95 11.55
CA LEU A 206 -13.70 14.93 10.85
C LEU A 206 -14.53 14.08 11.79
N ILE A 207 -14.01 13.75 12.98
CA ILE A 207 -14.75 13.02 14.03
C ILE A 207 -15.93 13.89 14.52
N GLU A 208 -15.70 15.17 14.78
CA GLU A 208 -16.72 16.13 15.21
C GLU A 208 -17.80 16.29 14.14
N ALA A 209 -17.42 16.49 12.87
CA ALA A 209 -18.36 16.60 11.76
C ALA A 209 -19.20 15.32 11.58
N SER A 210 -18.59 14.14 11.71
CA SER A 210 -19.34 12.87 11.66
C SER A 210 -20.39 12.75 12.76
N ALA A 211 -20.09 13.25 13.96
CA ALA A 211 -21.02 13.26 15.07
C ALA A 211 -22.16 14.29 14.87
N GLU A 212 -21.84 15.49 14.34
CA GLU A 212 -22.82 16.52 14.01
C GLU A 212 -23.78 16.09 12.89
N MET A 213 -23.28 15.32 11.92
CA MET A 213 -24.07 14.74 10.83
C MET A 213 -24.81 13.45 11.23
N GLU A 214 -24.67 13.02 12.48
CA GLU A 214 -25.29 11.81 13.04
C GLU A 214 -24.89 10.51 12.30
N TYR A 215 -23.67 10.47 11.72
CA TYR A 215 -23.17 9.27 11.04
C TYR A 215 -22.89 8.14 12.02
N THR A 216 -23.19 6.91 11.60
CA THR A 216 -22.78 5.72 12.35
C THR A 216 -21.25 5.55 12.25
N THR A 217 -20.56 5.66 13.38
CA THR A 217 -19.09 5.53 13.45
C THR A 217 -18.63 4.25 14.16
N GLN A 218 -19.56 3.49 14.74
CA GLN A 218 -19.29 2.26 15.50
C GLN A 218 -20.29 1.16 15.13
N TYR A 219 -19.81 -0.08 15.05
CA TYR A 219 -20.61 -1.27 14.75
C TYR A 219 -20.54 -2.27 15.90
N GLU A 220 -21.68 -2.80 16.36
CA GLU A 220 -21.76 -3.71 17.52
C GLU A 220 -20.91 -4.98 17.36
N ASN A 221 -20.84 -5.53 16.14
CA ASN A 221 -20.18 -6.83 15.89
C ASN A 221 -18.78 -6.69 15.28
N GLY A 222 -18.25 -5.47 15.21
CA GLY A 222 -17.02 -5.20 14.50
C GLY A 222 -17.17 -5.24 12.98
N VAL A 223 -16.05 -5.03 12.28
CA VAL A 223 -15.94 -5.04 10.83
C VAL A 223 -14.84 -6.00 10.43
N ASP A 224 -15.13 -6.86 9.46
CA ASP A 224 -14.17 -7.78 8.85
C ASP A 224 -14.24 -7.65 7.33
N TYR A 225 -13.14 -7.29 6.69
CA TYR A 225 -13.03 -7.23 5.23
C TYR A 225 -12.58 -8.55 4.61
N GLY A 226 -12.39 -9.61 5.42
CA GLY A 226 -11.93 -10.92 4.98
C GLY A 226 -10.43 -10.98 4.71
N TYR A 227 -9.65 -9.99 5.13
CA TYR A 227 -8.20 -9.97 4.94
C TYR A 227 -7.49 -10.81 5.99
N GLN A 228 -6.50 -11.60 5.54
CA GLN A 228 -5.64 -12.40 6.39
C GLN A 228 -4.30 -11.70 6.56
N PHE A 229 -3.74 -11.74 7.77
CA PHE A 229 -2.47 -11.09 8.10
C PHE A 229 -1.51 -12.04 8.80
N ALA A 230 -0.23 -11.94 8.44
CA ALA A 230 0.89 -12.62 9.09
C ALA A 230 2.10 -11.68 9.13
N ASP A 231 3.17 -12.08 9.81
CA ASP A 231 4.41 -11.28 9.87
C ASP A 231 4.98 -11.00 8.46
N GLN A 232 4.80 -11.97 7.55
CA GLN A 232 5.19 -11.85 6.15
C GLN A 232 4.01 -12.18 5.23
N GLY A 233 3.91 -11.45 4.12
CA GLY A 233 2.92 -11.71 3.09
C GLY A 233 3.17 -13.03 2.36
N SER A 234 2.10 -13.57 1.74
CA SER A 234 2.13 -14.87 1.04
C SER A 234 2.85 -14.83 -0.32
N THR A 235 4.08 -14.29 -0.35
CA THR A 235 4.89 -14.09 -1.56
C THR A 235 6.13 -14.98 -1.64
N ALA A 236 6.31 -15.95 -0.72
CA ALA A 236 7.54 -16.73 -0.57
C ALA A 236 8.02 -17.41 -1.86
N ASN A 237 7.11 -17.85 -2.73
CA ASN A 237 7.43 -18.49 -4.02
C ASN A 237 7.45 -17.50 -5.19
N GLY A 238 7.32 -16.19 -4.91
CA GLY A 238 7.29 -15.15 -5.93
C GLY A 238 8.66 -14.86 -6.54
N GLN A 239 8.63 -14.14 -7.65
CA GLN A 239 9.85 -13.59 -8.27
C GLN A 239 10.45 -12.49 -7.40
N ALA A 240 11.75 -12.22 -7.59
CA ALA A 240 12.39 -11.09 -6.93
C ALA A 240 11.70 -9.76 -7.31
N ALA A 241 11.50 -8.91 -6.32
CA ALA A 241 10.84 -7.61 -6.48
C ALA A 241 11.46 -6.57 -5.52
N SER A 242 12.78 -6.53 -5.45
CA SER A 242 13.48 -5.51 -4.65
C SER A 242 13.38 -4.11 -5.26
N TYR A 243 13.13 -4.05 -6.56
CA TYR A 243 12.83 -2.84 -7.31
C TYR A 243 11.65 -3.12 -8.24
N VAL A 244 10.63 -2.28 -8.20
CA VAL A 244 9.43 -2.41 -9.04
C VAL A 244 9.19 -1.09 -9.75
N ASP A 245 9.25 -1.08 -11.08
CA ASP A 245 8.92 0.08 -11.92
C ASP A 245 7.50 -0.08 -12.45
N LEU A 246 6.60 0.71 -11.92
CA LEU A 246 5.18 0.72 -12.26
C LEU A 246 4.85 1.95 -13.11
N ARG A 247 4.05 1.75 -14.16
CA ARG A 247 3.42 2.84 -14.93
C ARG A 247 1.91 2.64 -14.94
N PHE A 248 1.18 3.72 -14.66
CA PHE A 248 -0.28 3.70 -14.64
C PHE A 248 -0.90 3.60 -16.04
N MET A 249 -0.17 4.04 -17.04
CA MET A 249 -0.45 3.91 -18.47
C MET A 249 0.89 3.88 -19.22
N ARG A 250 0.88 3.45 -20.48
CA ARG A 250 2.08 3.18 -21.27
C ARG A 250 3.13 4.31 -21.24
N GLU A 251 2.71 5.55 -21.34
CA GLU A 251 3.57 6.76 -21.34
C GLU A 251 3.14 7.73 -20.23
N GLY A 252 2.63 7.21 -19.11
CA GLY A 252 2.03 8.00 -18.04
C GLY A 252 2.90 8.10 -16.79
N LYS A 253 2.22 8.43 -15.71
CA LYS A 253 2.76 8.50 -14.36
C LYS A 253 3.53 7.24 -14.01
N GLN A 254 4.76 7.41 -13.55
CA GLN A 254 5.63 6.35 -13.03
C GLN A 254 5.68 6.41 -11.51
N THR A 255 5.66 5.24 -10.90
CA THR A 255 5.96 5.02 -9.49
C THR A 255 7.00 3.91 -9.39
N ILE A 256 8.03 4.11 -8.61
CA ILE A 256 9.03 3.07 -8.32
C ILE A 256 8.85 2.66 -6.85
N LEU A 257 8.81 1.35 -6.61
CA LEU A 257 8.85 0.79 -5.28
C LEU A 257 10.26 0.24 -5.04
N ASN A 258 10.91 0.71 -3.98
CA ASN A 258 12.22 0.24 -3.54
C ASN A 258 12.06 -0.52 -2.22
N TYR A 259 12.51 -1.78 -2.19
CA TYR A 259 12.47 -2.61 -1.00
C TYR A 259 13.70 -2.42 -0.14
N ASP A 260 13.48 -2.16 1.14
CA ASP A 260 14.52 -2.17 2.16
C ASP A 260 14.38 -3.43 3.03
N SER A 261 15.35 -4.32 2.90
CA SER A 261 15.38 -5.59 3.66
C SER A 261 15.67 -5.39 5.16
N ALA A 262 16.17 -4.24 5.58
CA ALA A 262 16.42 -3.95 6.99
C ALA A 262 15.13 -3.59 7.75
N THR A 263 14.19 -2.95 7.07
CA THR A 263 12.88 -2.57 7.60
C THR A 263 11.76 -3.48 7.14
N ASP A 264 12.05 -4.39 6.19
CA ASP A 264 11.08 -5.27 5.52
C ASP A 264 9.87 -4.48 4.96
N ALA A 265 10.16 -3.37 4.29
CA ALA A 265 9.16 -2.47 3.74
C ALA A 265 9.59 -1.88 2.39
N TYR A 266 8.62 -1.41 1.64
CA TYR A 266 8.82 -0.66 0.40
C TYR A 266 8.68 0.84 0.66
N THR A 267 9.46 1.62 -0.07
CA THR A 267 9.29 3.07 -0.20
C THR A 267 8.88 3.40 -1.62
N LEU A 268 8.10 4.47 -1.79
CA LEU A 268 7.69 4.94 -3.10
C LEU A 268 8.60 6.09 -3.55
N TYR A 269 9.02 6.04 -4.82
CA TYR A 269 9.70 7.14 -5.50
C TYR A 269 8.78 7.65 -6.61
N GLN A 270 8.37 8.90 -6.53
CA GLN A 270 7.43 9.52 -7.45
C GLN A 270 7.87 10.96 -7.75
N HIS A 271 7.56 11.46 -8.93
CA HIS A 271 7.86 12.83 -9.33
C HIS A 271 9.34 13.25 -9.25
N GLY A 272 10.26 12.28 -9.16
CA GLY A 272 11.69 12.52 -9.04
C GLY A 272 12.26 12.54 -7.62
N ASP A 273 11.42 12.23 -6.61
CA ASP A 273 11.80 12.23 -5.20
C ASP A 273 11.15 11.06 -4.44
N ASP A 274 11.69 10.71 -3.28
CA ASP A 274 11.04 9.78 -2.35
C ASP A 274 9.75 10.38 -1.80
N VAL A 275 8.72 9.54 -1.65
CA VAL A 275 7.46 9.96 -1.03
C VAL A 275 7.64 10.09 0.47
N ILE A 276 7.61 11.33 0.94
CA ILE A 276 7.68 11.66 2.37
C ILE A 276 6.34 12.15 2.89
N ASP A 277 6.10 11.99 4.15
CA ASP A 277 4.97 12.60 4.85
C ASP A 277 5.30 14.05 5.24
N GLY A 278 4.44 14.98 4.85
CA GLY A 278 4.67 16.42 5.03
C GLY A 278 4.64 16.88 6.50
N ASN A 279 4.00 16.13 7.39
CA ASN A 279 3.98 16.47 8.82
C ASN A 279 5.26 16.05 9.53
N THR A 280 5.82 14.91 9.15
CA THR A 280 6.95 14.28 9.83
C THR A 280 8.27 14.44 9.09
N ASN A 281 8.22 14.72 7.79
CA ASN A 281 9.34 14.66 6.86
C ASN A 281 10.03 13.28 6.79
N LEU A 282 9.34 12.22 7.21
CA LEU A 282 9.82 10.85 7.11
C LEU A 282 9.33 10.20 5.82
N ILE A 283 10.14 9.31 5.26
CA ILE A 283 9.74 8.44 4.14
C ILE A 283 8.59 7.55 4.61
N VAL A 284 7.56 7.40 3.78
CA VAL A 284 6.38 6.59 4.10
C VAL A 284 6.65 5.13 3.72
N PRO A 285 6.73 4.21 4.70
CA PRO A 285 6.94 2.80 4.43
C PRO A 285 5.62 2.08 4.15
N PHE A 286 5.65 1.10 3.21
CA PHE A 286 4.56 0.18 2.91
C PHE A 286 5.05 -1.26 3.05
N LYS A 287 4.37 -2.06 3.85
CA LYS A 287 4.68 -3.48 4.04
C LYS A 287 4.31 -4.29 2.81
N ASN A 288 3.19 -3.92 2.18
CA ASN A 288 2.62 -4.59 1.03
C ASN A 288 2.39 -3.61 -0.11
N ALA A 289 2.40 -4.12 -1.34
CA ALA A 289 1.86 -3.41 -2.48
C ALA A 289 1.01 -4.34 -3.35
N LEU A 290 -0.03 -3.78 -3.93
CA LEU A 290 -0.87 -4.40 -4.94
C LEU A 290 -0.81 -3.56 -6.21
N ILE A 291 -0.49 -4.18 -7.35
CA ILE A 291 -0.55 -3.54 -8.67
C ILE A 291 -1.60 -4.28 -9.47
N LEU A 292 -2.70 -3.62 -9.78
CA LEU A 292 -3.93 -4.22 -10.26
C LEU A 292 -4.32 -3.61 -11.61
N ALA A 293 -4.68 -4.44 -12.59
CA ALA A 293 -5.27 -3.99 -13.85
C ALA A 293 -6.78 -3.84 -13.69
N ALA A 294 -7.34 -2.73 -14.18
CA ALA A 294 -8.77 -2.52 -14.26
C ALA A 294 -9.16 -1.99 -15.64
N ASP A 295 -10.35 -2.39 -16.11
CA ASP A 295 -10.93 -1.85 -17.34
C ASP A 295 -11.10 -0.33 -17.19
N THR A 296 -10.44 0.39 -18.07
CA THR A 296 -10.32 1.85 -18.00
C THR A 296 -10.69 2.48 -19.32
N SER A 297 -11.60 3.43 -19.27
CA SER A 297 -12.05 4.21 -20.41
C SER A 297 -12.08 5.70 -20.12
N THR A 298 -12.43 6.50 -21.12
CA THR A 298 -12.60 7.95 -20.95
C THR A 298 -13.92 8.40 -21.51
N TYR A 299 -14.51 9.43 -20.90
CA TYR A 299 -15.69 10.12 -21.41
C TYR A 299 -15.52 11.62 -21.33
N GLN A 300 -16.26 12.37 -22.14
CA GLN A 300 -16.12 13.81 -22.24
C GLN A 300 -17.36 14.54 -21.72
N VAL A 301 -17.14 15.52 -20.84
CA VAL A 301 -18.19 16.46 -20.40
C VAL A 301 -17.70 17.89 -20.66
N GLY A 302 -18.36 18.59 -21.57
CA GLY A 302 -17.92 19.91 -22.02
C GLY A 302 -16.53 19.81 -22.69
N THR A 303 -15.53 20.47 -22.11
CA THR A 303 -14.13 20.43 -22.59
C THR A 303 -13.24 19.49 -21.76
N THR A 304 -13.76 18.91 -20.70
CA THR A 304 -13.00 18.04 -19.80
C THR A 304 -13.19 16.57 -20.20
N ILE A 305 -12.08 15.84 -20.26
CA ILE A 305 -12.06 14.39 -20.48
C ILE A 305 -11.86 13.76 -19.10
N TYR A 306 -12.83 12.98 -18.66
CA TYR A 306 -12.81 12.23 -17.41
C TYR A 306 -12.39 10.80 -17.64
N MET A 307 -11.84 10.18 -16.60
CA MET A 307 -11.58 8.73 -16.53
C MET A 307 -12.81 8.00 -16.03
N ASP A 308 -13.04 6.82 -16.56
CA ASP A 308 -13.99 5.83 -16.06
C ASP A 308 -13.23 4.54 -15.80
N ILE A 309 -13.29 4.04 -14.56
CA ILE A 309 -12.53 2.87 -14.11
C ILE A 309 -13.51 1.89 -13.48
N THR A 310 -13.60 0.70 -14.06
CA THR A 310 -14.50 -0.36 -13.59
C THR A 310 -13.89 -1.12 -12.42
N LEU A 311 -14.49 -0.99 -11.25
CA LEU A 311 -14.03 -1.63 -10.00
C LEU A 311 -14.94 -2.75 -9.49
N VAL A 312 -16.00 -3.11 -10.23
CA VAL A 312 -16.86 -4.26 -9.95
C VAL A 312 -16.57 -5.34 -11.00
N GLY A 313 -16.33 -6.56 -10.56
CA GLY A 313 -15.91 -7.66 -11.42
C GLY A 313 -14.60 -8.27 -10.96
N SER A 314 -13.66 -8.50 -11.88
CA SER A 314 -12.35 -9.08 -11.55
C SER A 314 -11.29 -8.64 -12.56
N GLY A 315 -10.03 -8.71 -12.13
CA GLY A 315 -8.87 -8.44 -12.97
C GLY A 315 -7.62 -9.10 -12.44
N GLU A 316 -6.58 -9.05 -13.24
CA GLU A 316 -5.26 -9.59 -12.88
C GLU A 316 -4.43 -8.54 -12.14
N GLY A 317 -3.40 -8.98 -11.42
CA GLY A 317 -2.46 -8.11 -10.77
C GLY A 317 -1.28 -8.84 -10.15
N TYR A 318 -0.54 -8.10 -9.35
CA TYR A 318 0.55 -8.61 -8.54
C TYR A 318 0.37 -8.22 -7.08
N PHE A 319 0.59 -9.19 -6.20
CA PHE A 319 0.80 -8.95 -4.78
C PHE A 319 2.30 -8.95 -4.48
N ILE A 320 2.76 -7.92 -3.80
CA ILE A 320 4.18 -7.63 -3.56
C ILE A 320 4.36 -7.44 -2.06
N SER A 321 5.26 -8.24 -1.46
CA SER A 321 5.60 -8.16 -0.04
C SER A 321 6.96 -8.80 0.20
N SER A 322 7.71 -8.34 1.20
CA SER A 322 8.99 -8.92 1.64
C SER A 322 9.98 -9.18 0.47
N GLY A 323 10.10 -8.21 -0.45
CA GLY A 323 11.05 -8.25 -1.58
C GLY A 323 10.66 -9.20 -2.70
N ARG A 324 9.41 -9.69 -2.75
CA ARG A 324 8.92 -10.64 -3.74
C ARG A 324 7.55 -10.25 -4.28
N ALA A 325 7.24 -10.72 -5.49
CA ALA A 325 5.97 -10.51 -6.17
C ALA A 325 5.39 -11.85 -6.67
N VAL A 326 4.09 -12.02 -6.50
CA VAL A 326 3.31 -13.14 -7.04
C VAL A 326 2.16 -12.62 -7.88
N PRO A 327 1.78 -13.29 -8.99
CA PRO A 327 0.57 -12.96 -9.72
C PRO A 327 -0.65 -13.30 -8.85
N ILE A 328 -1.69 -12.48 -8.97
CA ILE A 328 -2.95 -12.62 -8.26
C ILE A 328 -4.13 -12.24 -9.16
N THR A 329 -5.33 -12.62 -8.73
CA THR A 329 -6.59 -12.07 -9.21
C THR A 329 -7.23 -11.24 -8.12
N TRP A 330 -7.68 -10.04 -8.49
CA TRP A 330 -8.61 -9.29 -7.66
C TRP A 330 -10.04 -9.52 -8.14
N SER A 331 -11.00 -9.46 -7.23
CA SER A 331 -12.41 -9.49 -7.56
C SER A 331 -13.22 -8.63 -6.59
N ARG A 332 -14.39 -8.18 -7.06
CA ARG A 332 -15.33 -7.41 -6.29
C ARG A 332 -16.73 -7.69 -6.76
N ALA A 333 -17.62 -8.14 -5.87
CA ALA A 333 -18.95 -8.61 -6.22
C ALA A 333 -19.90 -7.47 -6.64
N ASP A 334 -19.84 -6.35 -5.91
CA ASP A 334 -20.64 -5.14 -6.13
C ASP A 334 -19.95 -3.92 -5.53
N GLN A 335 -20.57 -2.75 -5.62
CA GLN A 335 -20.02 -1.49 -5.10
C GLN A 335 -19.97 -1.40 -3.56
N TYR A 336 -20.67 -2.27 -2.85
CA TYR A 336 -20.72 -2.30 -1.38
C TYR A 336 -19.78 -3.33 -0.76
N SER A 337 -19.19 -4.20 -1.59
CA SER A 337 -18.26 -5.23 -1.18
C SER A 337 -16.82 -4.73 -1.17
N PRO A 338 -15.96 -5.15 -0.22
CA PRO A 338 -14.52 -4.91 -0.30
C PRO A 338 -13.90 -5.69 -1.46
N PHE A 339 -12.66 -5.34 -1.82
CA PHE A 339 -11.89 -6.15 -2.77
C PHE A 339 -11.49 -7.49 -2.15
N VAL A 340 -11.51 -8.53 -2.95
CA VAL A 340 -11.00 -9.87 -2.61
C VAL A 340 -9.77 -10.13 -3.49
N PHE A 341 -8.69 -10.62 -2.88
CA PHE A 341 -7.43 -10.91 -3.55
C PHE A 341 -7.07 -12.38 -3.37
N THR A 342 -6.84 -13.09 -4.49
CA THR A 342 -6.54 -14.52 -4.48
C THR A 342 -5.30 -14.83 -5.32
N HIS A 343 -4.56 -15.85 -4.91
CA HIS A 343 -3.57 -16.50 -5.76
C HIS A 343 -4.22 -17.16 -6.97
N GLU A 344 -3.42 -17.54 -7.96
CA GLU A 344 -3.91 -18.23 -9.19
C GLU A 344 -4.66 -19.55 -8.90
N ASP A 345 -4.39 -20.20 -7.75
CA ASP A 345 -5.08 -21.41 -7.30
C ASP A 345 -6.42 -21.12 -6.58
N GLY A 346 -6.79 -19.85 -6.45
CA GLY A 346 -8.02 -19.39 -5.79
C GLY A 346 -7.91 -19.26 -4.28
N THR A 347 -6.76 -19.52 -3.68
CA THR A 347 -6.57 -19.31 -2.24
C THR A 347 -6.42 -17.82 -1.93
N PRO A 348 -7.02 -17.30 -0.82
CA PRO A 348 -6.83 -15.92 -0.42
C PRO A 348 -5.35 -15.59 -0.19
N ILE A 349 -4.92 -14.37 -0.56
CA ILE A 349 -3.59 -13.91 -0.16
C ILE A 349 -3.56 -13.63 1.35
N THR A 350 -2.37 -13.72 1.93
CA THR A 350 -2.10 -13.25 3.29
C THR A 350 -1.22 -12.02 3.20
N PHE A 351 -1.66 -10.91 3.78
CA PHE A 351 -0.88 -9.67 3.85
C PHE A 351 0.19 -9.76 4.93
N GLY A 352 1.31 -9.11 4.73
CA GLY A 352 2.22 -8.77 5.83
C GLY A 352 1.59 -7.69 6.71
N VAL A 353 1.79 -7.79 8.04
CA VAL A 353 1.29 -6.77 8.99
C VAL A 353 1.91 -5.41 8.70
N GLY A 354 1.10 -4.41 8.42
CA GLY A 354 1.50 -3.04 8.10
C GLY A 354 0.74 -2.46 6.90
N ARG A 355 1.08 -1.23 6.55
CA ARG A 355 0.41 -0.45 5.48
C ARG A 355 0.47 -1.12 4.13
N THR A 356 -0.57 -0.91 3.34
CA THR A 356 -0.66 -1.41 1.96
C THR A 356 -0.82 -0.28 0.96
N TYR A 357 0.04 -0.25 -0.06
CA TYR A 357 -0.12 0.58 -1.25
C TYR A 357 -0.85 -0.20 -2.33
N VAL A 358 -1.86 0.39 -2.96
CA VAL A 358 -2.67 -0.23 -4.01
C VAL A 358 -2.70 0.69 -5.23
N ALA A 359 -2.17 0.23 -6.35
CA ALA A 359 -2.20 0.96 -7.61
C ALA A 359 -3.14 0.27 -8.60
N PHE A 360 -4.12 0.99 -9.11
CA PHE A 360 -4.94 0.54 -10.24
C PHE A 360 -4.43 1.16 -11.53
N THR A 361 -4.02 0.31 -12.46
CA THR A 361 -3.52 0.69 -13.78
C THR A 361 -4.55 0.40 -14.87
N GLU A 362 -4.31 0.88 -16.10
CA GLU A 362 -5.03 0.41 -17.28
C GLU A 362 -4.90 -1.12 -17.42
N ASP A 363 -5.72 -1.72 -18.30
CA ASP A 363 -5.80 -3.17 -18.58
C ASP A 363 -4.45 -3.87 -18.78
N ASN A 364 -3.45 -3.12 -19.23
CA ASN A 364 -2.09 -3.63 -19.39
C ASN A 364 -1.25 -3.28 -18.17
N LEU A 365 -0.78 -4.31 -17.47
CA LEU A 365 0.16 -4.15 -16.35
C LEU A 365 1.54 -3.75 -16.87
N TYR A 366 1.81 -2.44 -16.92
CA TYR A 366 3.15 -1.93 -17.24
C TYR A 366 4.03 -1.95 -15.99
N VAL A 367 4.53 -3.12 -15.63
CA VAL A 367 5.35 -3.34 -14.44
C VAL A 367 6.62 -4.13 -14.79
N GLU A 368 7.76 -3.65 -14.29
CA GLU A 368 9.05 -4.35 -14.35
C GLU A 368 9.55 -4.65 -12.96
N PHE A 369 10.02 -5.86 -12.73
CA PHE A 369 10.57 -6.34 -11.46
C PHE A 369 12.09 -6.57 -11.56
N LYS A 370 12.83 -6.23 -10.50
CA LYS A 370 14.26 -6.55 -10.34
C LYS A 370 14.57 -6.97 -8.92
#